data_22b95668b88055dbe34b458067064acd
#
_entry.id   22b95668b88055dbe34b458067064acd
#
_cell.length_a   1.000
_cell.length_b   1.000
_cell.length_c   1.000
_cell.angle_alpha   90.00
_cell.angle_beta   90.00
_cell.angle_gamma   90.00
#
_symmetry.space_group_name_H-M   'P 1'
#
loop_
_entity.id
_entity.type
_entity.pdbx_description
1 polymer ?
#
loop_
_entity_poly.entity_id
_entity_poly.type
_entity_poly.pdbx_seq_one_letter_code
_entity_poly.pdbx_strand_id
1 'polypeptide(L)'
;SGQRYLFHTVKRAEELGIPVELALLPFVESEFDPYAQSLYGATGMWQFLPATGREWGLKTNWWYDGKRDVIASTEAAFNFLIYLHQKFDGDWLLAIAAYNAGPSRVNRAIKENNRKGMPTDFWSLRLPKETSAYVPKLLILSELIKDPSLFNVTLPSIANRPYFTKVKTPGQVDIMQAADLAGMTPEAVYELNPGFSQWATDPSGPHYLLLPTGVSDRFLIQLSSLDEVELVQWDRYKINRGDTLTRIAKKYSIEVAVLMEINQMDNDLIYAGQEIMVPRGPAWAKTFVPKARTYEVVKGDTFWGISRKFGVTIQDISLWNDLSLTSPLQIGQKIKLFSKYERVRGKTPNKKIRTMLYPVKSGDTLSRISSRFGIKVQDLQKWNELKSPEIIYPGQVLKINLEAGVGS
;
A
#
# COMPACT_ATOMS: atom_id res chain seq x y z
N SER A 1 9.03 -7.53 6.14
CA SER A 1 7.70 -6.92 5.85
C SER A 1 6.89 -6.73 7.13
N GLY A 2 6.74 -7.77 7.98
CA GLY A 2 5.89 -7.75 9.17
C GLY A 2 6.14 -6.61 10.15
N GLN A 3 7.37 -6.14 10.28
CA GLN A 3 7.72 -5.06 11.21
C GLN A 3 6.89 -3.77 10.99
N ARG A 4 6.42 -3.51 9.76
CA ARG A 4 5.63 -2.32 9.44
C ARG A 4 4.16 -2.47 9.83
N TYR A 5 3.62 -3.70 9.81
CA TYR A 5 2.18 -3.96 9.86
C TYR A 5 1.72 -4.69 11.12
N LEU A 6 2.63 -5.42 11.78
CA LEU A 6 2.31 -6.27 12.92
C LEU A 6 1.64 -5.49 14.06
N PHE A 7 2.16 -4.29 14.39
CA PHE A 7 1.53 -3.46 15.42
C PHE A 7 0.07 -3.15 15.08
N HIS A 8 -0.23 -2.83 13.83
CA HIS A 8 -1.60 -2.53 13.39
C HIS A 8 -2.52 -3.75 13.49
N THR A 9 -2.07 -4.92 13.02
CA THR A 9 -2.89 -6.14 13.06
C THR A 9 -3.15 -6.61 14.48
N VAL A 10 -2.13 -6.59 15.36
CA VAL A 10 -2.28 -6.94 16.77
C VAL A 10 -3.23 -5.97 17.46
N LYS A 11 -3.00 -4.65 17.30
CA LYS A 11 -3.85 -3.64 17.92
C LYS A 11 -5.31 -3.75 17.50
N ARG A 12 -5.55 -4.05 16.22
CA ARG A 12 -6.90 -4.23 15.71
C ARG A 12 -7.57 -5.49 16.23
N ALA A 13 -6.83 -6.58 16.40
CA ALA A 13 -7.35 -7.81 17.05
C ALA A 13 -7.76 -7.54 18.51
N GLU A 14 -6.92 -6.83 19.27
CA GLU A 14 -7.24 -6.40 20.63
C GLU A 14 -8.52 -5.56 20.71
N GLU A 15 -8.66 -4.56 19.82
CA GLU A 15 -9.84 -3.68 19.76
C GLU A 15 -11.14 -4.45 19.44
N LEU A 16 -11.05 -5.51 18.64
CA LEU A 16 -12.18 -6.37 18.29
C LEU A 16 -12.45 -7.47 19.33
N GLY A 17 -11.58 -7.62 20.33
CA GLY A 17 -11.71 -8.66 21.37
C GLY A 17 -11.58 -10.08 20.82
N ILE A 18 -10.83 -10.27 19.74
CA ILE A 18 -10.55 -11.57 19.13
C ILE A 18 -9.14 -12.06 19.53
N PRO A 19 -8.85 -13.37 19.45
CA PRO A 19 -7.52 -13.89 19.75
C PRO A 19 -6.42 -13.14 18.98
N VAL A 20 -5.43 -12.61 19.70
CA VAL A 20 -4.36 -11.81 19.10
C VAL A 20 -3.47 -12.63 18.16
N GLU A 21 -3.46 -13.95 18.34
CA GLU A 21 -2.77 -14.90 17.47
C GLU A 21 -3.26 -14.82 16.02
N LEU A 22 -4.51 -14.43 15.79
CA LEU A 22 -5.06 -14.21 14.45
C LEU A 22 -4.34 -13.09 13.68
N ALA A 23 -3.71 -12.15 14.39
CA ALA A 23 -2.87 -11.13 13.79
C ALA A 23 -1.61 -11.70 13.11
N LEU A 24 -1.28 -12.96 13.36
CA LEU A 24 -0.15 -13.68 12.76
C LEU A 24 -0.53 -14.42 11.46
N LEU A 25 -1.82 -14.51 11.12
CA LEU A 25 -2.24 -15.16 9.87
C LEU A 25 -1.56 -14.59 8.62
N PRO A 26 -1.34 -13.27 8.48
CA PRO A 26 -0.58 -12.74 7.34
C PRO A 26 0.84 -13.29 7.23
N PHE A 27 1.44 -13.73 8.33
CA PHE A 27 2.74 -14.40 8.27
C PHE A 27 2.64 -15.75 7.59
N VAL A 28 1.59 -16.52 7.91
CA VAL A 28 1.33 -17.86 7.32
C VAL A 28 0.91 -17.71 5.85
N GLU A 29 0.16 -16.68 5.50
CA GLU A 29 -0.39 -16.45 4.16
C GLU A 29 0.65 -15.90 3.16
N SER A 30 1.47 -14.94 3.60
CA SER A 30 2.28 -14.14 2.67
C SER A 30 3.57 -13.57 3.27
N GLU A 31 3.95 -13.97 4.49
CA GLU A 31 5.04 -13.30 5.25
C GLU A 31 4.83 -11.78 5.38
N PHE A 32 3.58 -11.34 5.55
CA PHE A 32 3.17 -9.94 5.57
C PHE A 32 3.52 -9.18 4.28
N ASP A 33 3.49 -9.83 3.13
CA ASP A 33 3.73 -9.15 1.86
C ASP A 33 2.39 -8.67 1.25
N PRO A 34 2.11 -7.35 1.22
CA PRO A 34 0.87 -6.84 0.65
C PRO A 34 0.83 -6.94 -0.88
N TYR A 35 1.98 -7.24 -1.52
CA TYR A 35 2.06 -7.46 -2.96
C TYR A 35 1.97 -8.93 -3.35
N ALA A 36 1.93 -9.85 -2.38
CA ALA A 36 1.86 -11.27 -2.66
C ALA A 36 0.65 -11.62 -3.52
N GLN A 37 0.88 -12.50 -4.50
CA GLN A 37 -0.17 -13.02 -5.37
C GLN A 37 0.06 -14.51 -5.61
N SER A 38 -0.97 -15.32 -5.32
CA SER A 38 -0.93 -16.76 -5.56
C SER A 38 -1.26 -17.11 -7.02
N LEU A 39 -0.94 -18.33 -7.43
CA LEU A 39 -1.31 -18.86 -8.74
C LEU A 39 -2.83 -18.87 -8.98
N TYR A 40 -3.63 -18.91 -7.93
CA TYR A 40 -5.09 -18.91 -7.99
C TYR A 40 -5.71 -17.50 -7.84
N GLY A 41 -4.87 -16.44 -7.86
CA GLY A 41 -5.29 -15.07 -7.80
C GLY A 41 -5.60 -14.54 -6.39
N ALA A 42 -5.27 -15.29 -5.33
CA ALA A 42 -5.31 -14.73 -3.99
C ALA A 42 -4.27 -13.62 -3.87
N THR A 43 -4.64 -12.49 -3.26
CA THR A 43 -3.87 -11.25 -3.32
C THR A 43 -3.75 -10.59 -1.95
N GLY A 44 -2.60 -9.94 -1.72
CA GLY A 44 -2.33 -9.13 -0.54
C GLY A 44 -1.84 -9.96 0.65
N MET A 45 -1.58 -9.28 1.76
CA MET A 45 -1.02 -9.95 2.94
C MET A 45 -1.97 -10.98 3.57
N TRP A 46 -3.28 -10.84 3.35
CA TRP A 46 -4.35 -11.73 3.82
C TRP A 46 -4.79 -12.76 2.78
N GLN A 47 -4.20 -12.78 1.60
CA GLN A 47 -4.47 -13.71 0.49
C GLN A 47 -5.97 -13.86 0.14
N PHE A 48 -6.68 -12.73 0.01
CA PHE A 48 -8.06 -12.76 -0.44
C PHE A 48 -8.18 -13.17 -1.91
N LEU A 49 -9.00 -14.18 -2.17
CA LEU A 49 -9.49 -14.46 -3.52
C LEU A 49 -10.39 -13.32 -4.02
N PRO A 50 -10.42 -13.04 -5.34
CA PRO A 50 -11.23 -11.93 -5.87
C PRO A 50 -12.72 -11.98 -5.49
N ALA A 51 -13.32 -13.17 -5.47
CA ALA A 51 -14.73 -13.33 -5.09
C ALA A 51 -14.95 -13.03 -3.61
N THR A 52 -14.15 -13.65 -2.74
CA THR A 52 -14.20 -13.44 -1.29
C THR A 52 -13.92 -11.97 -0.94
N GLY A 53 -12.90 -11.37 -1.58
CA GLY A 53 -12.61 -9.94 -1.37
C GLY A 53 -13.80 -9.05 -1.66
N ARG A 54 -14.52 -9.26 -2.77
CA ARG A 54 -15.75 -8.50 -3.10
C ARG A 54 -16.86 -8.74 -2.07
N GLU A 55 -17.06 -9.99 -1.64
CA GLU A 55 -18.06 -10.34 -0.63
C GLU A 55 -17.81 -9.59 0.68
N TRP A 56 -16.54 -9.40 1.04
CA TRP A 56 -16.12 -8.69 2.26
C TRP A 56 -15.78 -7.22 2.03
N GLY A 57 -16.29 -6.61 0.96
CA GLY A 57 -16.24 -5.17 0.73
C GLY A 57 -14.90 -4.63 0.22
N LEU A 58 -13.98 -5.50 -0.22
CA LEU A 58 -12.72 -5.08 -0.79
C LEU A 58 -12.90 -4.62 -2.24
N LYS A 59 -13.00 -3.30 -2.41
CA LYS A 59 -13.12 -2.64 -3.69
C LYS A 59 -11.90 -2.97 -4.56
N THR A 60 -12.13 -3.25 -5.84
CA THR A 60 -11.06 -3.41 -6.84
C THR A 60 -11.50 -2.74 -8.13
N ASN A 61 -10.71 -1.79 -8.59
CA ASN A 61 -10.89 -1.10 -9.86
C ASN A 61 -9.52 -0.74 -10.47
N TRP A 62 -9.51 0.09 -11.51
CA TRP A 62 -8.29 0.53 -12.17
C TRP A 62 -7.34 1.31 -11.24
N TRP A 63 -7.89 2.11 -10.32
CA TRP A 63 -7.13 2.95 -9.38
C TRP A 63 -6.62 2.20 -8.15
N TYR A 64 -7.40 1.21 -7.68
CA TYR A 64 -7.26 0.69 -6.33
C TYR A 64 -7.61 -0.80 -6.23
N ASP A 65 -6.82 -1.53 -5.46
CA ASP A 65 -7.07 -2.91 -5.07
C ASP A 65 -7.08 -3.04 -3.54
N GLY A 66 -8.27 -3.07 -2.94
CA GLY A 66 -8.46 -3.17 -1.50
C GLY A 66 -7.88 -4.41 -0.86
N LYS A 67 -7.62 -5.48 -1.63
CA LYS A 67 -6.97 -6.68 -1.12
C LYS A 67 -5.51 -6.44 -0.73
N ARG A 68 -4.88 -5.42 -1.33
CA ARG A 68 -3.51 -4.99 -1.03
C ARG A 68 -3.47 -3.90 0.03
N ASP A 69 -4.56 -3.18 0.23
CA ASP A 69 -4.63 -2.15 1.27
C ASP A 69 -4.58 -2.79 2.66
N VAL A 70 -3.61 -2.40 3.45
CA VAL A 70 -3.32 -2.99 4.77
C VAL A 70 -4.49 -2.78 5.73
N ILE A 71 -5.11 -1.60 5.72
CA ILE A 71 -6.25 -1.29 6.60
C ILE A 71 -7.49 -2.04 6.14
N ALA A 72 -7.87 -1.86 4.87
CA ALA A 72 -9.10 -2.44 4.35
C ALA A 72 -9.07 -3.98 4.41
N SER A 73 -7.94 -4.60 4.02
CA SER A 73 -7.84 -6.06 4.04
C SER A 73 -7.78 -6.64 5.46
N THR A 74 -7.21 -5.92 6.43
CA THR A 74 -7.23 -6.36 7.84
C THR A 74 -8.64 -6.32 8.40
N GLU A 75 -9.41 -5.24 8.15
CA GLU A 75 -10.81 -5.16 8.56
C GLU A 75 -11.65 -6.29 7.94
N ALA A 76 -11.51 -6.51 6.64
CA ALA A 76 -12.22 -7.59 5.95
C ALA A 76 -11.86 -8.98 6.49
N ALA A 77 -10.57 -9.23 6.76
CA ALA A 77 -10.10 -10.52 7.26
C ALA A 77 -10.64 -10.82 8.67
N PHE A 78 -10.56 -9.85 9.58
CA PHE A 78 -11.07 -10.06 10.93
C PHE A 78 -12.59 -10.17 10.96
N ASN A 79 -13.33 -9.38 10.19
CA ASN A 79 -14.76 -9.53 10.05
C ASN A 79 -15.14 -10.90 9.48
N PHE A 80 -14.40 -11.38 8.49
CA PHE A 80 -14.61 -12.73 7.95
C PHE A 80 -14.31 -13.81 8.98
N LEU A 81 -13.24 -13.70 9.75
CA LEU A 81 -12.89 -14.64 10.82
C LEU A 81 -13.94 -14.64 11.94
N ILE A 82 -14.46 -13.49 12.34
CA ILE A 82 -15.54 -13.35 13.32
C ILE A 82 -16.81 -14.04 12.80
N TYR A 83 -17.18 -13.82 11.54
CA TYR A 83 -18.30 -14.51 10.91
C TYR A 83 -18.10 -16.03 10.91
N LEU A 84 -16.91 -16.49 10.57
CA LEU A 84 -16.59 -17.93 10.59
C LEU A 84 -16.66 -18.51 12.01
N HIS A 85 -16.14 -17.80 13.00
CA HIS A 85 -16.22 -18.19 14.40
C HIS A 85 -17.68 -18.36 14.85
N GLN A 86 -18.55 -17.40 14.54
CA GLN A 86 -19.99 -17.52 14.84
C GLN A 86 -20.64 -18.68 14.08
N LYS A 87 -20.26 -18.89 12.82
CA LYS A 87 -20.80 -19.97 11.97
C LYS A 87 -20.40 -21.36 12.46
N PHE A 88 -19.30 -21.49 13.17
CA PHE A 88 -18.81 -22.74 13.76
C PHE A 88 -18.95 -22.77 15.29
N ASP A 89 -20.05 -22.19 15.81
CA ASP A 89 -20.48 -22.29 17.20
C ASP A 89 -19.37 -21.84 18.21
N GLY A 90 -18.54 -20.88 17.83
CA GLY A 90 -17.49 -20.34 18.70
C GLY A 90 -16.16 -21.11 18.64
N ASP A 91 -15.96 -22.02 17.69
CA ASP A 91 -14.70 -22.75 17.52
C ASP A 91 -13.74 -21.99 16.60
N TRP A 92 -12.71 -21.38 17.18
CA TRP A 92 -11.67 -20.67 16.43
C TRP A 92 -10.84 -21.57 15.52
N LEU A 93 -10.59 -22.85 15.90
CA LEU A 93 -9.78 -23.74 15.06
C LEU A 93 -10.55 -24.11 13.78
N LEU A 94 -11.86 -24.32 13.90
CA LEU A 94 -12.73 -24.54 12.74
C LEU A 94 -12.86 -23.25 11.90
N ALA A 95 -12.93 -22.09 12.53
CA ALA A 95 -12.96 -20.80 11.82
C ALA A 95 -11.67 -20.56 11.01
N ILE A 96 -10.49 -20.79 11.59
CA ILE A 96 -9.19 -20.68 10.92
C ILE A 96 -9.09 -21.70 9.77
N ALA A 97 -9.52 -22.95 10.00
CA ALA A 97 -9.56 -23.97 8.95
C ALA A 97 -10.49 -23.56 7.80
N ALA A 98 -11.62 -22.92 8.11
CA ALA A 98 -12.59 -22.46 7.12
C ALA A 98 -12.11 -21.20 6.37
N TYR A 99 -11.30 -20.36 6.99
CA TYR A 99 -10.64 -19.24 6.32
C TYR A 99 -9.76 -19.76 5.17
N ASN A 100 -8.96 -20.77 5.41
CA ASN A 100 -8.08 -21.40 4.41
C ASN A 100 -8.84 -22.28 3.38
N ALA A 101 -9.69 -23.20 3.85
CA ALA A 101 -10.32 -24.20 3.00
C ALA A 101 -11.66 -23.77 2.38
N GLY A 102 -12.26 -22.71 2.90
CA GLY A 102 -13.63 -22.32 2.65
C GLY A 102 -14.64 -23.02 3.58
N PRO A 103 -15.66 -22.30 4.06
CA PRO A 103 -16.62 -22.81 5.06
C PRO A 103 -17.42 -24.04 4.58
N SER A 104 -17.73 -24.12 3.30
CA SER A 104 -18.48 -25.25 2.74
C SER A 104 -17.72 -26.58 2.86
N ARG A 105 -16.39 -26.55 2.77
CA ARG A 105 -15.55 -27.75 2.87
C ARG A 105 -15.48 -28.25 4.32
N VAL A 106 -15.31 -27.34 5.27
CA VAL A 106 -15.32 -27.67 6.71
C VAL A 106 -16.68 -28.21 7.12
N ASN A 107 -17.78 -27.57 6.74
CA ASN A 107 -19.13 -28.04 6.99
C ASN A 107 -19.39 -29.46 6.44
N ARG A 108 -18.84 -29.77 5.26
CA ARG A 108 -18.97 -31.11 4.67
C ARG A 108 -18.26 -32.16 5.53
N ALA A 109 -17.05 -31.84 6.01
CA ALA A 109 -16.29 -32.75 6.88
C ALA A 109 -17.01 -32.97 8.23
N ILE A 110 -17.56 -31.89 8.83
CA ILE A 110 -18.38 -31.99 10.05
C ILE A 110 -19.59 -32.89 9.82
N LYS A 111 -20.34 -32.70 8.74
CA LYS A 111 -21.52 -33.55 8.41
C LYS A 111 -21.14 -35.03 8.18
N GLU A 112 -19.97 -35.26 7.60
CA GLU A 112 -19.47 -36.64 7.40
C GLU A 112 -19.14 -37.30 8.73
N ASN A 113 -18.46 -36.62 9.64
CA ASN A 113 -18.12 -37.15 10.96
C ASN A 113 -19.39 -37.38 11.80
N ASN A 114 -20.34 -36.42 11.80
CA ASN A 114 -21.64 -36.61 12.48
C ASN A 114 -22.38 -37.84 12.02
N ARG A 115 -22.39 -38.15 10.71
CA ARG A 115 -23.03 -39.38 10.19
C ARG A 115 -22.33 -40.65 10.67
N LYS A 116 -21.06 -40.59 11.03
CA LYS A 116 -20.26 -41.71 11.50
C LYS A 116 -20.20 -41.79 13.03
N GLY A 117 -20.85 -40.87 13.76
CA GLY A 117 -20.74 -40.74 15.21
C GLY A 117 -19.35 -40.36 15.71
N MET A 118 -18.56 -39.69 14.87
CA MET A 118 -17.19 -39.25 15.18
C MET A 118 -17.20 -37.80 15.71
N PRO A 119 -16.18 -37.38 16.49
CA PRO A 119 -16.03 -35.99 16.92
C PRO A 119 -15.92 -35.02 15.75
N THR A 120 -16.37 -33.79 15.95
CA THR A 120 -16.44 -32.73 14.91
C THR A 120 -15.50 -31.56 15.17
N ASP A 121 -14.60 -31.67 16.15
CA ASP A 121 -13.52 -30.73 16.36
C ASP A 121 -12.51 -30.76 15.20
N PHE A 122 -11.72 -29.69 15.08
CA PHE A 122 -10.73 -29.56 14.01
C PHE A 122 -9.82 -30.77 13.84
N TRP A 123 -9.35 -31.38 14.96
CA TRP A 123 -8.36 -32.47 14.94
C TRP A 123 -8.94 -33.76 14.43
N SER A 124 -10.24 -33.94 14.56
CA SER A 124 -10.99 -35.13 14.16
C SER A 124 -11.49 -35.07 12.71
N LEU A 125 -11.44 -33.87 12.08
CA LEU A 125 -11.94 -33.71 10.71
C LEU A 125 -10.93 -34.14 9.65
N ARG A 126 -11.42 -34.83 8.61
CA ARG A 126 -10.64 -35.11 7.41
C ARG A 126 -10.66 -33.88 6.47
N LEU A 127 -9.68 -33.03 6.58
CA LEU A 127 -9.49 -31.82 5.76
C LEU A 127 -8.35 -32.01 4.73
N PRO A 128 -8.23 -31.13 3.72
CA PRO A 128 -7.07 -31.12 2.81
C PRO A 128 -5.75 -31.01 3.59
N LYS A 129 -4.68 -31.62 3.07
CA LYS A 129 -3.35 -31.61 3.71
C LYS A 129 -2.86 -30.18 4.04
N GLU A 130 -3.12 -29.25 3.14
CA GLU A 130 -2.79 -27.84 3.34
C GLU A 130 -3.51 -27.28 4.58
N THR A 131 -4.83 -27.46 4.65
CA THR A 131 -5.66 -26.96 5.76
C THR A 131 -5.34 -27.67 7.08
N SER A 132 -5.08 -28.99 7.04
CA SER A 132 -4.67 -29.75 8.23
C SER A 132 -3.32 -29.27 8.78
N ALA A 133 -2.46 -28.67 7.95
CA ALA A 133 -1.18 -28.09 8.37
C ALA A 133 -1.30 -26.60 8.71
N TYR A 134 -2.33 -25.90 8.22
CA TYR A 134 -2.49 -24.46 8.35
C TYR A 134 -2.71 -24.01 9.80
N VAL A 135 -3.68 -24.63 10.50
CA VAL A 135 -3.96 -24.35 11.90
C VAL A 135 -2.76 -24.64 12.79
N PRO A 136 -2.12 -25.84 12.73
CA PRO A 136 -0.89 -26.10 13.48
C PRO A 136 0.23 -25.09 13.21
N LYS A 137 0.41 -24.62 11.98
CA LYS A 137 1.42 -23.60 11.66
C LYS A 137 1.20 -22.30 12.44
N LEU A 138 -0.06 -21.84 12.51
CA LEU A 138 -0.39 -20.65 13.29
C LEU A 138 -0.10 -20.85 14.78
N LEU A 139 -0.51 -21.99 15.34
CA LEU A 139 -0.29 -22.32 16.75
C LEU A 139 1.21 -22.42 17.09
N ILE A 140 1.99 -23.09 16.25
CA ILE A 140 3.45 -23.19 16.42
C ILE A 140 4.09 -21.80 16.33
N LEU A 141 3.66 -20.96 15.40
CA LEU A 141 4.15 -19.58 15.26
C LEU A 141 3.84 -18.76 16.51
N SER A 142 2.64 -18.92 17.08
CA SER A 142 2.25 -18.26 18.33
C SER A 142 3.15 -18.70 19.48
N GLU A 143 3.38 -20.01 19.67
CA GLU A 143 4.28 -20.54 20.72
C GLU A 143 5.74 -20.10 20.50
N LEU A 144 6.21 -20.06 19.24
CA LEU A 144 7.56 -19.59 18.94
C LEU A 144 7.75 -18.11 19.30
N ILE A 145 6.73 -17.27 19.10
CA ILE A 145 6.80 -15.85 19.49
C ILE A 145 6.73 -15.70 20.99
N LYS A 146 5.93 -16.50 21.68
CA LYS A 146 5.76 -16.49 23.12
C LYS A 146 7.02 -16.94 23.86
N ASP A 147 7.63 -18.04 23.41
CA ASP A 147 8.89 -18.56 23.95
C ASP A 147 9.85 -19.01 22.82
N PRO A 148 10.63 -18.07 22.25
CA PRO A 148 11.57 -18.39 21.18
C PRO A 148 12.68 -19.37 21.62
N SER A 149 12.96 -19.45 22.92
CA SER A 149 14.03 -20.30 23.46
C SER A 149 13.75 -21.79 23.26
N LEU A 150 12.48 -22.20 23.30
CA LEU A 150 12.04 -23.59 23.02
C LEU A 150 12.41 -24.04 21.62
N PHE A 151 12.58 -23.11 20.69
CA PHE A 151 12.88 -23.40 19.29
C PHE A 151 14.33 -23.06 18.89
N ASN A 152 15.17 -22.68 19.87
CA ASN A 152 16.54 -22.19 19.62
C ASN A 152 16.61 -21.06 18.60
N VAL A 153 15.65 -20.14 18.64
CA VAL A 153 15.53 -19.00 17.71
C VAL A 153 15.68 -17.68 18.47
N THR A 154 16.38 -16.73 17.86
CA THR A 154 16.42 -15.35 18.34
C THR A 154 15.55 -14.50 17.43
N LEU A 155 14.49 -13.93 17.98
CA LEU A 155 13.62 -13.02 17.23
C LEU A 155 14.22 -11.62 17.15
N PRO A 156 14.09 -10.91 16.01
CA PRO A 156 14.48 -9.51 15.92
C PRO A 156 13.58 -8.67 16.82
N SER A 157 14.17 -7.66 17.46
CA SER A 157 13.39 -6.70 18.24
C SER A 157 12.49 -5.87 17.32
N ILE A 158 11.20 -5.88 17.59
CA ILE A 158 10.20 -5.06 16.92
C ILE A 158 9.66 -4.04 17.91
N ALA A 159 9.71 -2.75 17.55
CA ALA A 159 9.21 -1.70 18.42
C ALA A 159 7.69 -1.80 18.60
N ASN A 160 7.22 -1.84 19.85
CA ASN A 160 5.78 -1.84 20.17
C ASN A 160 5.19 -0.43 20.04
N ARG A 161 5.14 0.06 18.80
CA ARG A 161 4.57 1.36 18.45
C ARG A 161 4.12 1.36 16.99
N PRO A 162 3.15 2.23 16.61
CA PRO A 162 2.71 2.30 15.23
C PRO A 162 3.86 2.73 14.31
N TYR A 163 4.01 2.03 13.20
CA TYR A 163 4.96 2.39 12.15
C TYR A 163 4.42 3.51 11.26
N PHE A 164 3.11 3.49 11.01
CA PHE A 164 2.43 4.44 10.16
C PHE A 164 1.21 5.06 10.85
N THR A 165 0.78 6.18 10.32
CA THR A 165 -0.46 6.87 10.67
C THR A 165 -1.36 6.92 9.45
N LYS A 166 -2.65 6.64 9.63
CA LYS A 166 -3.69 6.82 8.61
C LYS A 166 -4.07 8.30 8.54
N VAL A 167 -3.72 8.95 7.44
CA VAL A 167 -3.97 10.37 7.22
C VAL A 167 -5.09 10.54 6.22
N LYS A 168 -6.16 11.25 6.60
CA LYS A 168 -7.27 11.56 5.69
C LYS A 168 -6.82 12.57 4.64
N THR A 169 -7.29 12.38 3.40
CA THR A 169 -7.14 13.34 2.30
C THR A 169 -8.51 13.92 1.94
N PRO A 170 -8.60 15.18 1.47
CA PRO A 170 -9.89 15.79 1.13
C PRO A 170 -10.54 15.18 -0.10
N GLY A 171 -9.78 14.47 -0.93
CA GLY A 171 -10.25 13.81 -2.14
C GLY A 171 -9.14 12.99 -2.78
N GLN A 172 -9.17 12.87 -4.10
CA GLN A 172 -8.12 12.26 -4.90
C GLN A 172 -6.82 13.05 -4.76
N VAL A 173 -5.69 12.36 -4.61
CA VAL A 173 -4.36 12.98 -4.46
C VAL A 173 -3.37 12.31 -5.41
N ASP A 174 -2.57 13.09 -6.10
CA ASP A 174 -1.40 12.62 -6.87
C ASP A 174 -0.34 12.07 -5.90
N ILE A 175 0.14 10.85 -6.13
CA ILE A 175 1.10 10.17 -5.25
C ILE A 175 2.46 10.86 -5.25
N MET A 176 2.87 11.46 -6.39
CA MET A 176 4.11 12.25 -6.46
C MET A 176 3.99 13.49 -5.59
N GLN A 177 2.86 14.20 -5.69
CA GLN A 177 2.59 15.36 -4.87
C GLN A 177 2.50 14.98 -3.39
N ALA A 178 1.82 13.87 -3.07
CA ALA A 178 1.78 13.37 -1.69
C ALA A 178 3.18 13.06 -1.15
N ALA A 179 4.06 12.48 -1.97
CA ALA A 179 5.45 12.22 -1.61
C ALA A 179 6.22 13.51 -1.35
N ASP A 180 6.08 14.52 -2.22
CA ASP A 180 6.73 15.83 -2.03
C ASP A 180 6.24 16.53 -0.74
N LEU A 181 4.92 16.52 -0.48
CA LEU A 181 4.34 17.07 0.76
C LEU A 181 4.83 16.34 2.01
N ALA A 182 4.95 15.02 1.93
CA ALA A 182 5.47 14.19 3.02
C ALA A 182 7.01 14.29 3.17
N GLY A 183 7.71 14.79 2.16
CA GLY A 183 9.18 14.75 2.08
C GLY A 183 9.72 13.34 1.94
N MET A 184 8.98 12.49 1.24
CA MET A 184 9.29 11.10 0.97
C MET A 184 9.56 10.88 -0.52
N THR A 185 10.07 9.71 -0.87
CA THR A 185 10.06 9.28 -2.28
C THR A 185 8.69 8.66 -2.62
N PRO A 186 8.25 8.74 -3.88
CA PRO A 186 6.99 8.10 -4.30
C PRO A 186 6.95 6.61 -4.01
N GLU A 187 8.09 5.92 -4.16
CA GLU A 187 8.23 4.50 -3.85
C GLU A 187 7.91 4.21 -2.40
N ALA A 188 8.42 5.04 -1.49
CA ALA A 188 8.17 4.89 -0.05
C ALA A 188 6.69 5.14 0.29
N VAL A 189 5.99 6.01 -0.46
CA VAL A 189 4.54 6.19 -0.33
C VAL A 189 3.81 4.95 -0.84
N TYR A 190 4.17 4.42 -2.04
CA TYR A 190 3.56 3.20 -2.56
C TYR A 190 3.80 1.98 -1.67
N GLU A 191 5.00 1.84 -1.08
CA GLU A 191 5.31 0.73 -0.17
C GLU A 191 4.37 0.65 1.05
N LEU A 192 3.86 1.78 1.54
CA LEU A 192 2.88 1.82 2.61
C LEU A 192 1.44 1.81 2.10
N ASN A 193 1.22 2.15 0.83
CA ASN A 193 -0.09 2.25 0.21
C ASN A 193 -0.20 1.32 -1.02
N PRO A 194 0.05 0.02 -0.85
CA PRO A 194 0.11 -0.94 -1.97
C PRO A 194 -1.24 -1.17 -2.65
N GLY A 195 -2.34 -0.68 -2.05
CA GLY A 195 -3.67 -0.69 -2.64
C GLY A 195 -3.79 0.21 -3.87
N PHE A 196 -3.04 1.31 -3.93
CA PHE A 196 -3.08 2.20 -5.09
C PHE A 196 -2.19 1.67 -6.22
N SER A 197 -2.80 1.49 -7.39
CA SER A 197 -2.15 0.91 -8.56
C SER A 197 -1.78 1.94 -9.63
N GLN A 198 -2.22 3.20 -9.46
CA GLN A 198 -2.02 4.29 -10.39
C GLN A 198 -1.25 5.45 -9.75
N TRP A 199 -0.92 6.45 -10.55
CA TRP A 199 -0.19 7.66 -10.18
C TRP A 199 -0.94 8.57 -9.19
N ALA A 200 -2.26 8.38 -9.01
CA ALA A 200 -3.08 9.06 -8.03
C ALA A 200 -3.94 8.06 -7.26
N THR A 201 -4.49 8.48 -6.11
CA THR A 201 -5.46 7.72 -5.35
C THR A 201 -6.79 7.62 -6.12
N ASP A 202 -7.68 6.72 -5.72
CA ASP A 202 -8.98 6.56 -6.36
C ASP A 202 -9.88 7.79 -6.10
N PRO A 203 -10.50 8.40 -7.14
CA PRO A 203 -11.40 9.55 -6.96
C PRO A 203 -12.63 9.25 -6.11
N SER A 204 -13.08 8.00 -6.07
CA SER A 204 -14.22 7.57 -5.25
C SER A 204 -13.79 6.95 -3.91
N GLY A 205 -12.52 7.13 -3.50
CA GLY A 205 -11.93 6.64 -2.26
C GLY A 205 -11.44 5.19 -2.32
N PRO A 206 -10.71 4.82 -1.27
CA PRO A 206 -10.63 5.49 0.03
C PRO A 206 -9.82 6.78 -0.01
N HIS A 207 -10.28 7.80 0.73
CA HIS A 207 -9.60 9.09 0.84
C HIS A 207 -8.69 9.12 2.07
N TYR A 208 -7.61 8.37 2.01
CA TYR A 208 -6.52 8.39 2.98
C TYR A 208 -5.21 7.87 2.40
N LEU A 209 -4.13 8.22 3.05
CA LEU A 209 -2.81 7.65 2.84
C LEU A 209 -2.25 7.13 4.17
N LEU A 210 -1.48 6.07 4.11
CA LEU A 210 -0.64 5.61 5.21
C LEU A 210 0.74 6.25 5.04
N LEU A 211 1.15 6.99 6.04
CA LEU A 211 2.45 7.66 6.08
C LEU A 211 3.20 7.26 7.36
N PRO A 212 4.53 7.18 7.36
CA PRO A 212 5.28 6.94 8.58
C PRO A 212 4.89 7.95 9.66
N THR A 213 4.72 7.49 10.91
CA THR A 213 4.25 8.34 12.01
C THR A 213 5.05 9.62 12.18
N GLY A 214 6.37 9.60 11.85
CA GLY A 214 7.23 10.78 11.97
C GLY A 214 7.03 11.86 10.89
N VAL A 215 6.30 11.58 9.79
CA VAL A 215 6.11 12.54 8.69
C VAL A 215 4.65 12.96 8.50
N SER A 216 3.71 12.31 9.16
CA SER A 216 2.28 12.58 9.04
C SER A 216 1.90 14.02 9.38
N ASP A 217 2.49 14.61 10.42
CA ASP A 217 2.23 15.98 10.84
C ASP A 217 2.68 16.99 9.77
N ARG A 218 3.87 16.77 9.19
CA ARG A 218 4.39 17.60 8.10
C ARG A 218 3.46 17.57 6.88
N PHE A 219 3.05 16.36 6.51
CA PHE A 219 2.12 16.17 5.39
C PHE A 219 0.81 16.91 5.61
N LEU A 220 0.18 16.76 6.79
CA LEU A 220 -1.08 17.44 7.13
C LEU A 220 -0.97 18.97 7.06
N ILE A 221 0.12 19.52 7.58
CA ILE A 221 0.35 20.98 7.53
C ILE A 221 0.46 21.46 6.08
N GLN A 222 1.21 20.74 5.25
CA GLN A 222 1.37 21.13 3.86
C GLN A 222 0.10 20.89 3.05
N LEU A 223 -0.61 19.81 3.31
CA LEU A 223 -1.89 19.50 2.67
C LEU A 223 -2.93 20.59 2.95
N SER A 224 -3.02 21.09 4.20
CA SER A 224 -3.97 22.15 4.58
C SER A 224 -3.70 23.50 3.94
N SER A 225 -2.54 23.68 3.33
CA SER A 225 -2.16 24.92 2.63
C SER A 225 -2.43 24.88 1.12
N LEU A 226 -2.97 23.76 0.60
CA LEU A 226 -3.32 23.59 -0.81
C LEU A 226 -4.82 23.69 -1.01
N ASP A 227 -5.23 24.29 -2.12
CA ASP A 227 -6.61 24.20 -2.58
C ASP A 227 -6.91 22.80 -3.15
N GLU A 228 -8.16 22.33 -3.02
CA GLU A 228 -8.55 20.98 -3.52
C GLU A 228 -8.23 20.79 -5.00
N VAL A 229 -8.30 21.85 -5.80
CA VAL A 229 -7.98 21.85 -7.24
C VAL A 229 -6.50 21.59 -7.51
N GLU A 230 -5.63 21.83 -6.54
CA GLU A 230 -4.18 21.60 -6.67
C GLU A 230 -3.76 20.16 -6.38
N LEU A 231 -4.66 19.34 -5.81
CA LEU A 231 -4.34 17.98 -5.37
C LEU A 231 -4.21 16.95 -6.49
N VAL A 232 -4.86 17.22 -7.63
CA VAL A 232 -4.69 16.44 -8.86
C VAL A 232 -4.68 17.40 -10.03
N GLN A 233 -3.61 17.35 -10.81
CA GLN A 233 -3.48 18.25 -11.96
C GLN A 233 -3.98 17.55 -13.22
N TRP A 234 -5.02 18.13 -13.83
CA TRP A 234 -5.57 17.73 -15.11
C TRP A 234 -5.16 18.71 -16.19
N ASP A 235 -4.76 18.19 -17.36
CA ASP A 235 -4.55 18.99 -18.57
C ASP A 235 -5.79 18.92 -19.47
N ARG A 236 -6.04 19.98 -20.25
CA ARG A 236 -7.03 19.96 -21.30
C ARG A 236 -6.38 19.48 -22.60
N TYR A 237 -6.93 18.42 -23.16
CA TYR A 237 -6.53 17.89 -24.46
C TYR A 237 -7.54 18.26 -25.51
N LYS A 238 -7.13 19.04 -26.51
CA LYS A 238 -7.96 19.35 -27.67
C LYS A 238 -7.91 18.18 -28.66
N ILE A 239 -9.05 17.60 -28.93
CA ILE A 239 -9.18 16.44 -29.81
C ILE A 239 -8.86 16.85 -31.24
N ASN A 240 -7.95 16.13 -31.87
CA ASN A 240 -7.57 16.33 -33.26
C ASN A 240 -8.38 15.44 -34.20
N ARG A 241 -8.44 15.82 -35.46
CA ARG A 241 -9.09 14.99 -36.48
C ARG A 241 -8.40 13.62 -36.59
N GLY A 242 -9.16 12.55 -36.41
CA GLY A 242 -8.67 11.17 -36.42
C GLY A 242 -8.29 10.61 -35.03
N ASP A 243 -8.48 11.39 -33.97
CA ASP A 243 -8.36 10.85 -32.62
C ASP A 243 -9.55 9.95 -32.28
N THR A 244 -9.29 8.96 -31.42
CA THR A 244 -10.31 8.14 -30.78
C THR A 244 -10.03 8.12 -29.28
N LEU A 245 -11.06 7.92 -28.43
CA LEU A 245 -10.86 7.79 -27.00
C LEU A 245 -9.84 6.71 -26.65
N THR A 246 -9.85 5.58 -27.36
CA THR A 246 -8.87 4.50 -27.20
C THR A 246 -7.42 4.97 -27.44
N ARG A 247 -7.21 5.77 -28.51
CA ARG A 247 -5.88 6.30 -28.83
C ARG A 247 -5.41 7.33 -27.80
N ILE A 248 -6.34 8.20 -27.37
CA ILE A 248 -6.06 9.22 -26.33
C ILE A 248 -5.78 8.52 -25.00
N ALA A 249 -6.62 7.59 -24.57
CA ALA A 249 -6.45 6.82 -23.34
C ALA A 249 -5.07 6.11 -23.32
N LYS A 250 -4.69 5.45 -24.43
CA LYS A 250 -3.38 4.84 -24.58
C LYS A 250 -2.23 5.85 -24.48
N LYS A 251 -2.39 7.04 -25.08
CA LYS A 251 -1.39 8.12 -25.03
C LYS A 251 -1.11 8.60 -23.60
N TYR A 252 -2.15 8.65 -22.77
CA TYR A 252 -2.07 9.10 -21.38
C TYR A 252 -1.98 7.94 -20.38
N SER A 253 -1.87 6.69 -20.86
CA SER A 253 -1.74 5.48 -20.05
C SER A 253 -2.88 5.29 -19.04
N ILE A 254 -4.13 5.53 -19.48
CA ILE A 254 -5.36 5.33 -18.71
C ILE A 254 -6.33 4.44 -19.50
N GLU A 255 -7.31 3.86 -18.81
CA GLU A 255 -8.39 3.13 -19.44
C GLU A 255 -9.42 4.08 -20.09
N VAL A 256 -10.04 3.65 -21.18
CA VAL A 256 -11.10 4.44 -21.85
C VAL A 256 -12.26 4.75 -20.92
N ALA A 257 -12.67 3.77 -20.10
CA ALA A 257 -13.72 3.95 -19.11
C ALA A 257 -13.40 5.07 -18.11
N VAL A 258 -12.14 5.13 -17.64
CA VAL A 258 -11.66 6.19 -16.74
C VAL A 258 -11.66 7.54 -17.44
N LEU A 259 -11.20 7.60 -18.70
CA LEU A 259 -11.22 8.85 -19.48
C LEU A 259 -12.64 9.37 -19.68
N MET A 260 -13.61 8.46 -19.91
CA MET A 260 -15.02 8.79 -20.01
C MET A 260 -15.59 9.31 -18.68
N GLU A 261 -15.31 8.59 -17.57
CA GLU A 261 -15.77 8.96 -16.22
C GLU A 261 -15.31 10.37 -15.83
N ILE A 262 -14.00 10.66 -16.00
CA ILE A 262 -13.42 11.98 -15.69
C ILE A 262 -14.09 13.10 -16.50
N ASN A 263 -14.45 12.83 -17.75
CA ASN A 263 -15.07 13.79 -18.65
C ASN A 263 -16.61 13.74 -18.64
N GLN A 264 -17.20 12.96 -17.74
CA GLN A 264 -18.66 12.79 -17.61
C GLN A 264 -19.32 12.41 -18.95
N MET A 265 -18.69 11.48 -19.68
CA MET A 265 -19.14 11.04 -20.99
C MET A 265 -19.97 9.76 -20.87
N ASP A 266 -21.18 9.77 -21.44
CA ASP A 266 -22.08 8.61 -21.47
C ASP A 266 -21.74 7.59 -22.56
N ASN A 267 -20.95 8.01 -23.57
CA ASN A 267 -20.50 7.16 -24.67
C ASN A 267 -19.12 7.61 -25.18
N ASP A 268 -18.52 6.84 -26.07
CA ASP A 268 -17.18 7.05 -26.61
C ASP A 268 -17.09 8.02 -27.81
N LEU A 269 -18.19 8.72 -28.12
CA LEU A 269 -18.24 9.65 -29.25
C LEU A 269 -17.52 10.96 -28.90
N ILE A 270 -16.53 11.32 -29.71
CA ILE A 270 -15.75 12.54 -29.58
C ILE A 270 -15.68 13.30 -30.91
N TYR A 271 -15.56 14.61 -30.83
CA TYR A 271 -15.50 15.49 -31.98
C TYR A 271 -14.19 16.25 -32.07
N ALA A 272 -13.64 16.41 -33.28
CA ALA A 272 -12.44 17.22 -33.48
C ALA A 272 -12.70 18.66 -33.03
N GLY A 273 -11.77 19.20 -32.25
CA GLY A 273 -11.88 20.52 -31.63
C GLY A 273 -12.50 20.55 -30.23
N GLN A 274 -13.16 19.46 -29.81
CA GLN A 274 -13.63 19.27 -28.44
C GLN A 274 -12.44 19.22 -27.47
N GLU A 275 -12.59 19.78 -26.27
CA GLU A 275 -11.60 19.66 -25.19
C GLU A 275 -12.08 18.61 -24.20
N ILE A 276 -11.16 17.73 -23.80
CA ILE A 276 -11.37 16.75 -22.73
C ILE A 276 -10.28 16.87 -21.68
N MET A 277 -10.63 16.59 -20.44
CA MET A 277 -9.66 16.47 -19.37
C MET A 277 -8.88 15.17 -19.52
N VAL A 278 -7.57 15.28 -19.42
CA VAL A 278 -6.64 14.16 -19.41
C VAL A 278 -5.73 14.30 -18.22
N PRO A 279 -5.19 13.21 -17.67
CA PRO A 279 -4.21 13.31 -16.60
C PRO A 279 -3.07 14.22 -17.06
N ARG A 280 -2.73 15.21 -16.26
CA ARG A 280 -1.47 15.90 -16.46
C ARG A 280 -0.40 14.84 -16.25
N GLY A 281 0.13 14.33 -17.35
CA GLY A 281 1.25 13.41 -17.27
C GLY A 281 2.29 14.07 -16.36
N PRO A 282 2.81 13.38 -15.34
CA PRO A 282 3.76 13.99 -14.44
C PRO A 282 4.87 14.64 -15.27
N ALA A 283 5.27 15.85 -14.91
CA ALA A 283 6.31 16.58 -15.64
C ALA A 283 7.60 15.74 -15.82
N TRP A 284 7.78 14.75 -14.92
CA TRP A 284 8.83 13.73 -15.02
C TRP A 284 8.56 12.69 -16.11
N ALA A 285 7.31 12.38 -16.50
CA ALA A 285 7.04 11.44 -17.59
C ALA A 285 7.53 11.97 -18.95
N LYS A 286 7.66 13.28 -19.09
CA LYS A 286 8.27 13.90 -20.28
C LYS A 286 9.81 13.87 -20.25
N THR A 287 10.41 13.71 -19.08
CA THR A 287 11.88 13.61 -18.88
C THR A 287 12.35 12.20 -18.54
N PHE A 288 11.40 11.27 -18.36
CA PHE A 288 11.69 9.91 -18.00
C PHE A 288 11.78 9.04 -19.27
N VAL A 289 12.98 8.76 -19.71
CA VAL A 289 13.27 7.66 -20.63
C VAL A 289 13.61 6.45 -19.76
N PRO A 290 12.73 5.43 -19.69
CA PRO A 290 13.02 4.24 -18.92
C PRO A 290 14.30 3.60 -19.47
N LYS A 291 15.37 3.57 -18.69
CA LYS A 291 16.58 2.85 -19.07
C LYS A 291 16.28 1.36 -18.91
N ALA A 292 16.11 0.66 -20.01
CA ALA A 292 15.97 -0.78 -20.01
C ALA A 292 17.24 -1.43 -19.44
N ARG A 293 17.11 -2.21 -18.38
CA ARG A 293 18.16 -3.13 -17.94
C ARG A 293 17.79 -4.52 -18.46
N THR A 294 18.72 -5.15 -19.14
CA THR A 294 18.55 -6.56 -19.50
C THR A 294 18.98 -7.41 -18.31
N TYR A 295 18.07 -8.23 -17.81
CA TYR A 295 18.33 -9.20 -16.77
C TYR A 295 18.33 -10.60 -17.37
N GLU A 296 19.32 -11.40 -17.07
CA GLU A 296 19.40 -12.79 -17.47
C GLU A 296 18.88 -13.68 -16.34
N VAL A 297 17.84 -14.45 -16.64
CA VAL A 297 17.16 -15.32 -15.69
C VAL A 297 18.11 -16.43 -15.23
N VAL A 298 18.27 -16.59 -13.92
CA VAL A 298 19.11 -17.60 -13.31
C VAL A 298 18.26 -18.72 -12.65
N LYS A 299 18.90 -19.83 -12.33
CA LYS A 299 18.24 -20.96 -11.68
C LYS A 299 17.60 -20.52 -10.37
N GLY A 300 16.29 -20.78 -10.24
CA GLY A 300 15.49 -20.42 -9.06
C GLY A 300 14.75 -19.09 -9.20
N ASP A 301 14.96 -18.33 -10.28
CA ASP A 301 14.19 -17.12 -10.55
C ASP A 301 12.72 -17.44 -10.87
N THR A 302 11.85 -16.60 -10.37
CA THR A 302 10.43 -16.55 -10.70
C THR A 302 10.05 -15.12 -11.04
N PHE A 303 8.93 -14.92 -11.75
CA PHE A 303 8.39 -13.57 -11.98
C PHE A 303 8.28 -12.78 -10.68
N TRP A 304 7.85 -13.44 -9.61
CA TRP A 304 7.74 -12.84 -8.29
C TRP A 304 9.10 -12.47 -7.68
N GLY A 305 10.08 -13.37 -7.71
CA GLY A 305 11.44 -13.10 -7.22
C GLY A 305 12.10 -11.94 -7.94
N ILE A 306 11.96 -11.90 -9.27
CA ILE A 306 12.50 -10.82 -10.10
C ILE A 306 11.76 -9.50 -9.84
N SER A 307 10.43 -9.53 -9.71
CA SER A 307 9.64 -8.34 -9.41
C SER A 307 10.07 -7.69 -8.09
N ARG A 308 10.31 -8.49 -7.06
CA ARG A 308 10.85 -8.00 -5.76
C ARG A 308 12.27 -7.47 -5.87
N LYS A 309 13.13 -8.20 -6.56
CA LYS A 309 14.56 -7.84 -6.71
C LYS A 309 14.74 -6.49 -7.40
N PHE A 310 13.85 -6.14 -8.33
CA PHE A 310 13.97 -4.94 -9.16
C PHE A 310 12.88 -3.88 -8.89
N GLY A 311 11.99 -4.11 -7.95
CA GLY A 311 10.95 -3.15 -7.56
C GLY A 311 9.93 -2.86 -8.68
N VAL A 312 9.61 -3.86 -9.50
CA VAL A 312 8.67 -3.77 -10.62
C VAL A 312 7.53 -4.77 -10.42
N THR A 313 6.38 -4.57 -11.06
CA THR A 313 5.29 -5.54 -10.95
C THR A 313 5.49 -6.75 -11.87
N ILE A 314 4.90 -7.89 -11.51
CA ILE A 314 4.92 -9.09 -12.37
C ILE A 314 4.28 -8.77 -13.72
N GLN A 315 3.20 -7.98 -13.72
CA GLN A 315 2.51 -7.53 -14.92
C GLN A 315 3.41 -6.66 -15.80
N ASP A 316 4.20 -5.76 -15.20
CA ASP A 316 5.17 -4.95 -15.94
C ASP A 316 6.21 -5.84 -16.63
N ILE A 317 6.75 -6.86 -15.93
CA ILE A 317 7.72 -7.80 -16.52
C ILE A 317 7.08 -8.55 -17.69
N SER A 318 5.87 -9.04 -17.52
CA SER A 318 5.10 -9.72 -18.56
C SER A 318 4.89 -8.83 -19.79
N LEU A 319 4.39 -7.60 -19.58
CA LEU A 319 4.08 -6.64 -20.64
C LEU A 319 5.32 -6.18 -21.41
N TRP A 320 6.42 -5.90 -20.70
CA TRP A 320 7.66 -5.40 -21.32
C TRP A 320 8.38 -6.44 -22.17
N ASN A 321 8.08 -7.72 -21.94
CA ASN A 321 8.77 -8.84 -22.56
C ASN A 321 7.85 -9.74 -23.39
N ASP A 322 6.56 -9.39 -23.51
CA ASP A 322 5.56 -10.21 -24.19
C ASP A 322 5.53 -11.66 -23.66
N LEU A 323 5.61 -11.80 -22.33
CA LEU A 323 5.67 -13.09 -21.65
C LEU A 323 4.34 -13.41 -20.98
N SER A 324 3.86 -14.64 -21.19
CA SER A 324 2.71 -15.15 -20.43
C SER A 324 3.11 -15.46 -18.98
N LEU A 325 2.33 -14.97 -18.02
CA LEU A 325 2.53 -15.26 -16.60
C LEU A 325 2.33 -16.73 -16.23
N THR A 326 1.69 -17.48 -17.13
CA THR A 326 1.48 -18.95 -16.95
C THR A 326 2.65 -19.78 -17.47
N SER A 327 3.58 -19.17 -18.21
CA SER A 327 4.76 -19.86 -18.75
C SER A 327 5.96 -19.70 -17.81
N PRO A 328 6.72 -20.78 -17.52
CA PRO A 328 7.90 -20.67 -16.70
C PRO A 328 8.98 -19.86 -17.41
N LEU A 329 9.72 -19.05 -16.64
CA LEU A 329 10.93 -18.37 -17.14
C LEU A 329 12.02 -19.43 -17.42
N GLN A 330 12.74 -19.27 -18.54
CA GLN A 330 13.84 -20.16 -18.90
C GLN A 330 15.16 -19.62 -18.35
N ILE A 331 16.01 -20.48 -17.83
CA ILE A 331 17.37 -20.11 -17.39
C ILE A 331 18.15 -19.60 -18.61
N GLY A 332 18.82 -18.44 -18.46
CA GLY A 332 19.50 -17.75 -19.57
C GLY A 332 18.60 -16.85 -20.41
N GLN A 333 17.29 -16.85 -20.16
CA GLN A 333 16.36 -15.94 -20.84
C GLN A 333 16.68 -14.49 -20.48
N LYS A 334 16.82 -13.64 -21.48
CA LYS A 334 17.04 -12.21 -21.30
C LYS A 334 15.71 -11.48 -21.24
N ILE A 335 15.44 -10.87 -20.10
CA ILE A 335 14.23 -10.06 -19.89
C ILE A 335 14.61 -8.59 -19.74
N LYS A 336 13.78 -7.72 -20.32
CA LYS A 336 13.89 -6.26 -20.19
C LYS A 336 13.17 -5.84 -18.94
N LEU A 337 13.86 -5.14 -18.06
CA LEU A 337 13.32 -4.54 -16.86
C LEU A 337 13.51 -3.03 -16.98
N PHE A 338 12.43 -2.27 -16.90
CA PHE A 338 12.51 -0.82 -16.88
C PHE A 338 12.46 -0.37 -15.43
N SER A 339 13.54 0.28 -14.96
CA SER A 339 13.49 0.96 -13.67
C SER A 339 12.46 2.08 -13.76
N LYS A 340 11.42 2.02 -12.93
CA LYS A 340 10.39 3.07 -12.90
C LYS A 340 10.99 4.42 -12.46
N TYR A 341 12.20 4.45 -11.88
CA TYR A 341 12.70 5.61 -11.14
C TYR A 341 14.23 5.78 -11.18
N GLU A 342 14.81 6.06 -12.34
CA GLU A 342 16.12 6.72 -12.38
C GLU A 342 15.92 8.23 -12.65
N ARG A 343 16.16 9.06 -11.64
CA ARG A 343 16.26 10.52 -11.82
C ARG A 343 17.34 10.83 -12.83
N VAL A 344 16.98 11.34 -14.00
CA VAL A 344 17.92 12.13 -14.81
C VAL A 344 18.19 13.40 -14.00
N ARG A 345 19.45 13.62 -13.60
CA ARG A 345 19.91 14.88 -13.00
C ARG A 345 19.75 15.99 -14.05
N GLY A 346 18.54 16.53 -14.16
CA GLY A 346 18.27 17.78 -14.84
C GLY A 346 18.65 18.94 -13.93
N LYS A 347 19.20 20.00 -14.51
CA LYS A 347 19.59 21.25 -13.83
C LYS A 347 18.48 21.69 -12.87
N THR A 348 18.84 21.92 -11.62
CA THR A 348 18.00 22.44 -10.54
C THR A 348 17.14 23.62 -10.99
N PRO A 349 15.81 23.56 -10.88
CA PRO A 349 15.00 24.77 -10.99
C PRO A 349 15.28 25.67 -9.79
N ASN A 350 15.18 26.97 -10.01
CA ASN A 350 15.35 28.02 -9.00
C ASN A 350 14.58 27.67 -7.71
N LYS A 351 15.31 27.58 -6.60
CA LYS A 351 14.76 27.27 -5.28
C LYS A 351 13.72 28.30 -4.86
N LYS A 352 12.45 27.95 -4.88
CA LYS A 352 11.41 28.73 -4.19
C LYS A 352 11.45 28.39 -2.70
N ILE A 353 11.83 29.35 -1.88
CA ILE A 353 11.74 29.23 -0.40
C ILE A 353 10.30 29.53 -0.02
N ARG A 354 9.67 28.59 0.68
CA ARG A 354 8.31 28.75 1.22
C ARG A 354 8.41 28.97 2.73
N THR A 355 7.88 30.10 3.22
CA THR A 355 7.85 30.43 4.64
C THR A 355 6.53 29.95 5.25
N MET A 356 6.62 29.20 6.34
CA MET A 356 5.49 28.71 7.13
C MET A 356 5.54 29.28 8.54
N LEU A 357 4.36 29.52 9.13
CA LEU A 357 4.20 29.93 10.53
C LEU A 357 3.80 28.71 11.38
N TYR A 358 4.60 28.39 12.38
CA TYR A 358 4.38 27.25 13.28
C TYR A 358 4.10 27.73 14.71
N PRO A 359 2.89 27.47 15.27
CA PRO A 359 2.61 27.76 16.67
C PRO A 359 3.26 26.70 17.57
N VAL A 360 4.14 27.11 18.45
CA VAL A 360 4.81 26.25 19.43
C VAL A 360 3.78 25.64 20.37
N LYS A 361 3.83 24.31 20.53
CA LYS A 361 2.96 23.55 21.42
C LYS A 361 3.67 23.27 22.75
N SER A 362 2.89 22.96 23.80
CA SER A 362 3.45 22.52 25.08
C SER A 362 4.35 21.29 24.89
N GLY A 363 5.59 21.33 25.39
CA GLY A 363 6.60 20.29 25.27
C GLY A 363 7.44 20.35 23.99
N ASP A 364 7.23 21.33 23.11
CA ASP A 364 8.10 21.55 21.95
C ASP A 364 9.46 22.12 22.39
N THR A 365 10.50 21.71 21.68
CA THR A 365 11.85 22.30 21.76
C THR A 365 12.32 22.63 20.34
N LEU A 366 13.26 23.60 20.21
CA LEU A 366 13.83 23.92 18.90
C LEU A 366 14.41 22.69 18.19
N SER A 367 15.02 21.79 18.95
CA SER A 367 15.59 20.55 18.43
C SER A 367 14.49 19.60 17.90
N ARG A 368 13.36 19.45 18.62
CA ARG A 368 12.22 18.62 18.18
C ARG A 368 11.55 19.22 16.94
N ILE A 369 11.35 20.54 16.94
CA ILE A 369 10.76 21.25 15.79
C ILE A 369 11.69 21.12 14.58
N SER A 370 12.98 21.34 14.75
CA SER A 370 13.97 21.23 13.66
C SER A 370 14.03 19.83 13.08
N SER A 371 14.03 18.79 13.91
CA SER A 371 13.97 17.39 13.47
C SER A 371 12.66 17.07 12.74
N ARG A 372 11.54 17.59 13.23
CA ARG A 372 10.21 17.39 12.63
C ARG A 372 10.12 17.96 11.20
N PHE A 373 10.78 19.09 10.95
CA PHE A 373 10.74 19.76 9.66
C PHE A 373 11.97 19.52 8.78
N GLY A 374 12.90 18.69 9.24
CA GLY A 374 14.12 18.35 8.48
C GLY A 374 15.03 19.55 8.26
N ILE A 375 15.07 20.51 9.18
CA ILE A 375 15.87 21.74 9.14
C ILE A 375 16.90 21.76 10.27
N LYS A 376 17.92 22.58 10.14
CA LYS A 376 18.90 22.76 11.22
C LYS A 376 18.35 23.69 12.31
N VAL A 377 18.65 23.41 13.57
CA VAL A 377 18.28 24.27 14.72
C VAL A 377 18.78 25.70 14.51
N GLN A 378 20.00 25.84 14.01
CA GLN A 378 20.63 27.13 13.70
C GLN A 378 19.85 27.95 12.67
N ASP A 379 19.28 27.30 11.65
CA ASP A 379 18.48 27.96 10.63
C ASP A 379 17.14 28.44 11.23
N LEU A 380 16.49 27.58 12.04
CA LEU A 380 15.27 27.95 12.76
C LEU A 380 15.47 29.14 13.71
N GLN A 381 16.59 29.16 14.43
CA GLN A 381 16.98 30.27 15.30
C GLN A 381 17.18 31.56 14.48
N LYS A 382 17.94 31.49 13.39
CA LYS A 382 18.25 32.62 12.51
C LYS A 382 16.99 33.24 11.89
N TRP A 383 16.06 32.40 11.41
CA TRP A 383 14.82 32.89 10.79
C TRP A 383 13.87 33.57 11.78
N ASN A 384 14.02 33.29 13.07
CA ASN A 384 13.15 33.78 14.13
C ASN A 384 13.87 34.74 15.09
N GLU A 385 15.12 35.14 14.78
CA GLU A 385 15.93 36.06 15.58
C GLU A 385 16.03 35.66 17.05
N LEU A 386 16.05 34.34 17.32
CA LEU A 386 16.11 33.82 18.68
C LEU A 386 17.51 33.95 19.24
N LYS A 387 17.62 34.69 20.36
CA LYS A 387 18.88 34.86 21.10
C LYS A 387 19.07 33.69 22.08
N SER A 388 20.30 33.23 22.25
CA SER A 388 20.63 32.22 23.28
C SER A 388 20.40 32.78 24.72
N PRO A 389 19.82 31.99 25.67
CA PRO A 389 19.50 30.59 25.62
C PRO A 389 18.15 30.28 24.94
N GLU A 390 18.06 29.10 24.38
CA GLU A 390 17.07 28.59 23.42
C GLU A 390 15.68 28.30 24.02
N ILE A 391 15.06 29.26 24.67
CA ILE A 391 13.74 29.07 25.29
C ILE A 391 12.67 29.55 24.31
N ILE A 392 11.75 28.64 23.95
CA ILE A 392 10.54 28.92 23.21
C ILE A 392 9.33 28.63 24.11
N TYR A 393 8.25 29.40 23.93
CA TYR A 393 7.05 29.29 24.77
C TYR A 393 5.87 28.74 24.00
N PRO A 394 4.99 27.93 24.62
CA PRO A 394 3.72 27.53 24.02
C PRO A 394 2.93 28.74 23.56
N GLY A 395 2.41 28.67 22.31
CA GLY A 395 1.72 29.78 21.67
C GLY A 395 2.61 30.74 20.90
N GLN A 396 3.93 30.71 21.07
CA GLN A 396 4.87 31.48 20.24
C GLN A 396 4.82 30.99 18.80
N VAL A 397 4.78 31.91 17.82
CA VAL A 397 4.73 31.54 16.39
C VAL A 397 6.14 31.66 15.81
N LEU A 398 6.65 30.54 15.28
CA LEU A 398 7.94 30.46 14.63
C LEU A 398 7.78 30.46 13.09
N LYS A 399 8.63 31.24 12.40
CA LYS A 399 8.79 31.18 10.95
C LYS A 399 9.69 30.01 10.58
N ILE A 400 9.20 29.13 9.71
CA ILE A 400 9.96 28.00 9.20
C ILE A 400 10.06 28.16 7.68
N ASN A 401 11.27 28.27 7.17
CA ASN A 401 11.53 28.36 5.74
C ASN A 401 11.87 26.96 5.22
N LEU A 402 10.98 26.38 4.42
CA LEU A 402 11.17 25.10 3.79
C LEU A 402 11.67 25.29 2.36
N GLU A 403 12.80 24.69 2.02
CA GLU A 403 13.23 24.65 0.62
C GLU A 403 12.32 23.69 -0.14
N ALA A 404 11.63 24.17 -1.17
CA ALA A 404 10.90 23.30 -2.08
C ALA A 404 11.92 22.44 -2.84
N GLY A 405 12.11 21.20 -2.37
CA GLY A 405 12.87 20.17 -3.09
C GLY A 405 14.33 19.99 -2.70
N VAL A 406 14.63 19.75 -1.42
CA VAL A 406 15.83 18.99 -1.03
C VAL A 406 15.50 18.16 0.21
N GLY A 407 15.22 16.88 0.00
CA GLY A 407 15.29 15.86 1.05
C GLY A 407 16.39 14.89 0.66
N SER A 408 17.51 14.90 1.36
CA SER A 408 18.48 13.81 1.39
C SER A 408 17.95 12.65 2.22
#